data_b6cbe585982fbd346be8bdf1bd8ad61e
#
_entry.id   b6cbe585982fbd346be8bdf1bd8ad61e
#
_cell.length_a   1.000
_cell.length_b   1.000
_cell.length_c   1.000
_cell.angle_alpha   90.00
_cell.angle_beta   90.00
_cell.angle_gamma   90.00
#
_symmetry.space_group_name_H-M   'P 1'
#
loop_
_entity.id
_entity.type
_entity.pdbx_description
1 polymer ?
#
loop_
_entity_poly.entity_id
_entity_poly.type
_entity_poly.pdbx_seq_one_letter_code
_entity_poly.pdbx_strand_id
1 'polypeptide(L)'
;MLTLSHCSVQFGGNYLFDDITFTIGTRDRIGLVGKNGAGKSTMLKILSGNVASDEGNVIKSNDYTIGFLTQDLQATLGKTVLEEAMTSFDVLLEIEKEIDHLNNELMIRTDYESDEYANILDRHAHLHERFNFLGGASVEGTVQRILIGLGFEEKDLYRLVDEFSGGWQMRVELAKILLKNPDCLLLDEPTNHLDIESVQWLELFLKNYEGALVLISHDKAFLDIATNRTIEITNGGIEDYNCSYSKYLVERIQRRDLVKQAYANQQKEIAKTEEFIERFRSKANLASRVQSRIKMLDKIDRIELEEEDNSAINFRFPPAPRSGLMVIESADLQKSYGSKHVLKGIDFSIERGRKMAFVGKNGEGKTTCAKILAGVEPYEGTVTIGHNVAIGYFAQQQAETLDGNRTVFETVDDVATGEMRTKIRALLGAFLFS
;
A
#
# COMPACT_ATOMS: atom_id res chain seq x y z
N MET A 1 -19.94 -10.96 -3.74
CA MET A 1 -19.40 -11.55 -2.51
C MET A 1 -18.19 -12.38 -2.85
N LEU A 2 -17.08 -12.17 -2.15
CA LEU A 2 -15.81 -12.85 -2.37
C LEU A 2 -15.41 -13.56 -1.08
N THR A 3 -15.13 -14.86 -1.13
CA THR A 3 -14.75 -15.66 0.05
C THR A 3 -13.42 -16.35 -0.20
N LEU A 4 -12.49 -16.18 0.72
CA LEU A 4 -11.29 -17.00 0.83
C LEU A 4 -11.61 -18.16 1.77
N SER A 5 -11.40 -19.40 1.35
CA SER A 5 -11.78 -20.60 2.09
C SER A 5 -10.58 -21.52 2.28
N HIS A 6 -10.22 -21.79 3.53
CA HIS A 6 -9.17 -22.72 3.96
C HIS A 6 -7.82 -22.47 3.24
N CYS A 7 -7.43 -21.18 3.14
CA CYS A 7 -6.21 -20.79 2.40
C CYS A 7 -4.97 -21.01 3.25
N SER A 8 -4.05 -21.81 2.72
CA SER A 8 -2.71 -21.99 3.26
C SER A 8 -1.66 -21.66 2.21
N VAL A 9 -0.58 -21.00 2.62
CA VAL A 9 0.54 -20.62 1.75
C VAL A 9 1.85 -20.80 2.50
N GLN A 10 2.82 -21.45 1.87
CA GLN A 10 4.16 -21.69 2.42
C GLN A 10 5.26 -21.02 1.60
N PHE A 11 6.24 -20.47 2.29
CA PHE A 11 7.49 -20.00 1.68
C PHE A 11 8.69 -20.59 2.44
N GLY A 12 9.54 -21.31 1.73
CA GLY A 12 10.77 -21.89 2.30
C GLY A 12 10.54 -22.84 3.48
N GLY A 13 9.39 -23.53 3.51
CA GLY A 13 9.03 -24.48 4.57
C GLY A 13 8.34 -23.85 5.80
N ASN A 14 8.12 -22.53 5.79
CA ASN A 14 7.36 -21.83 6.83
C ASN A 14 6.01 -21.41 6.27
N TYR A 15 4.94 -21.60 7.06
CA TYR A 15 3.62 -21.09 6.71
C TYR A 15 3.59 -19.57 6.82
N LEU A 16 3.21 -18.91 5.71
CA LEU A 16 2.85 -17.51 5.71
C LEU A 16 1.39 -17.36 6.15
N PHE A 17 0.53 -18.26 5.66
CA PHE A 17 -0.87 -18.42 6.04
C PHE A 17 -1.15 -19.89 6.35
N ASP A 18 -1.95 -20.12 7.38
CA ASP A 18 -2.37 -21.45 7.81
C ASP A 18 -3.88 -21.46 8.05
N ASP A 19 -4.61 -22.15 7.17
CA ASP A 19 -6.07 -22.35 7.22
C ASP A 19 -6.90 -21.06 7.37
N ILE A 20 -6.59 -20.03 6.58
CA ILE A 20 -7.30 -18.75 6.63
C ILE A 20 -8.64 -18.84 5.90
N THR A 21 -9.71 -18.44 6.59
CA THR A 21 -11.06 -18.32 6.00
C THR A 21 -11.68 -16.99 6.38
N PHE A 22 -12.09 -16.17 5.39
CA PHE A 22 -12.89 -14.97 5.61
C PHE A 22 -13.69 -14.59 4.36
N THR A 23 -14.68 -13.73 4.55
CA THR A 23 -15.58 -13.29 3.50
C THR A 23 -15.61 -11.78 3.39
N ILE A 24 -15.63 -11.30 2.16
CA ILE A 24 -15.78 -9.89 1.78
C ILE A 24 -17.20 -9.71 1.24
N GLY A 25 -18.00 -8.93 1.94
CA GLY A 25 -19.34 -8.54 1.52
C GLY A 25 -19.32 -7.52 0.40
N THR A 26 -20.48 -7.24 -0.20
CA THR A 26 -20.63 -6.37 -1.38
C THR A 26 -20.28 -4.90 -1.12
N ARG A 27 -20.32 -4.44 0.13
CA ARG A 27 -20.00 -3.05 0.53
C ARG A 27 -19.02 -2.98 1.68
N ASP A 28 -18.28 -4.06 1.92
CA ASP A 28 -17.28 -4.07 2.98
C ASP A 28 -16.15 -3.07 2.68
N ARG A 29 -15.69 -2.39 3.73
CA ARG A 29 -14.58 -1.44 3.73
C ARG A 29 -13.50 -1.96 4.66
N ILE A 30 -12.61 -2.79 4.15
CA ILE A 30 -11.65 -3.55 4.96
C ILE A 30 -10.28 -2.89 4.91
N GLY A 31 -9.73 -2.55 6.09
CA GLY A 31 -8.32 -2.25 6.26
C GLY A 31 -7.55 -3.53 6.59
N LEU A 32 -6.64 -3.94 5.71
CA LEU A 32 -5.79 -5.11 5.93
C LEU A 32 -4.49 -4.67 6.60
N VAL A 33 -4.29 -5.08 7.84
CA VAL A 33 -3.16 -4.64 8.67
C VAL A 33 -2.33 -5.83 9.15
N GLY A 34 -1.13 -5.56 9.66
CA GLY A 34 -0.20 -6.57 10.16
C GLY A 34 1.24 -6.10 10.03
N LYS A 35 2.20 -6.85 10.62
CA LYS A 35 3.64 -6.55 10.54
C LYS A 35 4.14 -6.57 9.09
N ASN A 36 5.29 -5.94 8.85
CA ASN A 36 5.96 -6.09 7.56
C ASN A 36 6.38 -7.55 7.38
N GLY A 37 6.14 -8.10 6.19
CA GLY A 37 6.37 -9.52 5.93
C GLY A 37 5.24 -10.48 6.39
N ALA A 38 4.17 -9.99 7.03
CA ALA A 38 3.03 -10.83 7.45
C ALA A 38 2.18 -11.37 6.27
N GLY A 39 2.49 -10.97 5.02
CA GLY A 39 1.79 -11.47 3.84
C GLY A 39 0.65 -10.60 3.34
N LYS A 40 0.52 -9.34 3.77
CA LYS A 40 -0.56 -8.44 3.34
C LYS A 40 -0.71 -8.36 1.81
N SER A 41 0.37 -8.01 1.11
CA SER A 41 0.39 -7.92 -0.37
C SER A 41 0.17 -9.29 -1.04
N THR A 42 0.66 -10.37 -0.43
CA THR A 42 0.42 -11.74 -0.90
C THR A 42 -1.07 -12.09 -0.81
N MET A 43 -1.73 -11.71 0.27
CA MET A 43 -3.18 -11.89 0.44
C MET A 43 -3.96 -11.18 -0.69
N LEU A 44 -3.61 -9.93 -1.02
CA LEU A 44 -4.27 -9.22 -2.13
C LEU A 44 -3.99 -9.91 -3.48
N LYS A 45 -2.77 -10.42 -3.71
CA LYS A 45 -2.43 -11.18 -4.93
C LYS A 45 -3.22 -12.49 -5.03
N ILE A 46 -3.48 -13.17 -3.92
CA ILE A 46 -4.32 -14.39 -3.89
C ILE A 46 -5.78 -14.03 -4.18
N LEU A 47 -6.33 -13.02 -3.50
CA LEU A 47 -7.71 -12.56 -3.72
C LEU A 47 -7.97 -12.11 -5.16
N SER A 48 -6.96 -11.48 -5.81
CA SER A 48 -7.03 -11.09 -7.23
C SER A 48 -6.88 -12.26 -8.21
N GLY A 49 -6.39 -13.41 -7.75
CA GLY A 49 -6.08 -14.56 -8.59
C GLY A 49 -4.71 -14.50 -9.28
N ASN A 50 -3.86 -13.51 -8.95
CA ASN A 50 -2.51 -13.37 -9.53
C ASN A 50 -1.52 -14.39 -8.94
N VAL A 51 -1.79 -14.89 -7.75
CA VAL A 51 -1.01 -15.94 -7.07
C VAL A 51 -1.98 -17.02 -6.60
N ALA A 52 -1.66 -18.27 -6.89
CA ALA A 52 -2.41 -19.40 -6.35
C ALA A 52 -2.02 -19.67 -4.91
N SER A 53 -2.96 -20.07 -4.06
CA SER A 53 -2.69 -20.66 -2.75
C SER A 53 -2.21 -22.10 -2.89
N ASP A 54 -1.40 -22.58 -1.93
CA ASP A 54 -0.99 -23.99 -1.90
C ASP A 54 -2.18 -24.90 -1.55
N GLU A 55 -3.04 -24.45 -0.63
CA GLU A 55 -4.30 -25.09 -0.27
C GLU A 55 -5.44 -24.06 -0.21
N GLY A 56 -6.68 -24.53 -0.36
CA GLY A 56 -7.87 -23.70 -0.33
C GLY A 56 -8.17 -22.99 -1.64
N ASN A 57 -9.24 -22.21 -1.66
CA ASN A 57 -9.74 -21.57 -2.87
C ASN A 57 -10.35 -20.20 -2.62
N VAL A 58 -10.28 -19.34 -3.64
CA VAL A 58 -11.02 -18.09 -3.71
C VAL A 58 -12.38 -18.36 -4.39
N ILE A 59 -13.46 -18.19 -3.68
CA ILE A 59 -14.83 -18.44 -4.14
C ILE A 59 -15.48 -17.10 -4.48
N LYS A 60 -15.89 -16.95 -5.75
CA LYS A 60 -16.62 -15.77 -6.25
C LYS A 60 -17.62 -16.20 -7.33
N SER A 61 -18.64 -15.38 -7.60
CA SER A 61 -19.49 -15.59 -8.77
C SER A 61 -18.72 -15.30 -10.07
N ASN A 62 -19.14 -15.93 -11.17
CA ASN A 62 -18.43 -15.79 -12.47
C ASN A 62 -18.36 -14.33 -12.93
N ASP A 63 -19.41 -13.55 -12.70
CA ASP A 63 -19.52 -12.14 -13.11
C ASP A 63 -18.87 -11.17 -12.12
N TYR A 64 -18.28 -11.66 -11.00
CA TYR A 64 -17.70 -10.81 -9.98
C TYR A 64 -16.33 -10.29 -10.43
N THR A 65 -16.24 -8.98 -10.57
CA THR A 65 -15.06 -8.29 -11.06
C THR A 65 -14.18 -7.80 -9.91
N ILE A 66 -12.86 -7.95 -10.05
CA ILE A 66 -11.88 -7.52 -9.06
C ILE A 66 -10.90 -6.56 -9.74
N GLY A 67 -10.75 -5.37 -9.18
CA GLY A 67 -9.71 -4.42 -9.54
C GLY A 67 -8.56 -4.50 -8.54
N PHE A 68 -7.35 -4.77 -9.00
CA PHE A 68 -6.17 -4.86 -8.16
C PHE A 68 -5.07 -3.91 -8.63
N LEU A 69 -4.66 -2.99 -7.75
CA LEU A 69 -3.51 -2.12 -7.97
C LEU A 69 -2.24 -2.88 -7.60
N THR A 70 -1.44 -3.21 -8.61
CA THR A 70 -0.11 -3.81 -8.44
C THR A 70 0.94 -2.72 -8.28
N GLN A 71 2.03 -3.03 -7.59
CA GLN A 71 3.20 -2.14 -7.51
C GLN A 71 4.08 -2.21 -8.78
N ASP A 72 3.88 -3.25 -9.59
CA ASP A 72 4.60 -3.44 -10.85
C ASP A 72 3.89 -2.68 -11.97
N LEU A 73 4.58 -1.70 -12.56
CA LEU A 73 4.08 -0.89 -13.66
C LEU A 73 4.01 -1.72 -14.95
N GLN A 74 2.84 -1.74 -15.57
CA GLN A 74 2.61 -2.31 -16.90
C GLN A 74 2.19 -1.23 -17.90
N ALA A 75 2.76 -0.02 -17.78
CA ALA A 75 2.41 1.07 -18.68
C ALA A 75 2.69 0.69 -20.15
N THR A 76 1.72 0.90 -21.02
CA THR A 76 1.87 0.70 -22.47
C THR A 76 2.62 1.88 -23.04
N LEU A 77 3.80 1.64 -23.62
CA LEU A 77 4.64 2.67 -24.22
C LEU A 77 3.95 3.33 -25.43
N GLY A 78 4.13 4.65 -25.57
CA GLY A 78 3.74 5.38 -26.77
C GLY A 78 2.29 5.89 -26.83
N LYS A 79 1.53 5.82 -25.72
CA LYS A 79 0.18 6.39 -25.59
C LYS A 79 0.18 7.64 -24.72
N THR A 80 -0.76 8.55 -24.98
CA THR A 80 -1.03 9.67 -24.08
C THR A 80 -1.70 9.20 -22.79
N VAL A 81 -1.64 10.03 -21.74
CA VAL A 81 -2.30 9.73 -20.43
C VAL A 81 -3.79 9.46 -20.62
N LEU A 82 -4.47 10.24 -21.47
CA LEU A 82 -5.89 10.08 -21.75
C LEU A 82 -6.14 8.76 -22.51
N GLU A 83 -5.39 8.49 -23.57
CA GLU A 83 -5.53 7.25 -24.36
C GLU A 83 -5.26 6.01 -23.51
N GLU A 84 -4.24 6.05 -22.65
CA GLU A 84 -3.92 4.93 -21.77
C GLU A 84 -5.05 4.69 -20.74
N ALA A 85 -5.58 5.75 -20.14
CA ALA A 85 -6.71 5.62 -19.21
C ALA A 85 -8.00 5.13 -19.91
N MET A 86 -8.21 5.54 -21.16
CA MET A 86 -9.34 5.09 -22.01
C MET A 86 -9.32 3.60 -22.32
N THR A 87 -8.13 2.94 -22.26
CA THR A 87 -8.05 1.46 -22.43
C THR A 87 -8.84 0.68 -21.38
N SER A 88 -9.28 1.32 -20.31
CA SER A 88 -10.17 0.71 -19.31
C SER A 88 -11.55 0.36 -19.87
N PHE A 89 -11.91 0.94 -21.00
CA PHE A 89 -13.18 0.76 -21.71
C PHE A 89 -13.00 0.03 -23.06
N ASP A 90 -12.21 -1.06 -23.07
CA ASP A 90 -11.86 -1.79 -24.31
C ASP A 90 -13.07 -2.08 -25.20
N VAL A 91 -14.21 -2.52 -24.61
CA VAL A 91 -15.45 -2.79 -25.35
C VAL A 91 -15.99 -1.54 -26.04
N LEU A 92 -15.94 -0.38 -25.38
CA LEU A 92 -16.40 0.88 -25.99
C LEU A 92 -15.46 1.34 -27.09
N LEU A 93 -14.15 1.20 -26.89
CA LEU A 93 -13.15 1.53 -27.91
C LEU A 93 -13.25 0.62 -29.15
N GLU A 94 -13.59 -0.66 -28.96
CA GLU A 94 -13.83 -1.58 -30.06
C GLU A 94 -15.10 -1.16 -30.84
N ILE A 95 -16.18 -0.83 -30.15
CA ILE A 95 -17.40 -0.32 -30.76
C ILE A 95 -17.15 0.97 -31.55
N GLU A 96 -16.40 1.91 -30.94
CA GLU A 96 -16.06 3.19 -31.59
C GLU A 96 -15.24 2.98 -32.86
N LYS A 97 -14.22 2.13 -32.83
CA LYS A 97 -13.42 1.77 -34.03
C LYS A 97 -14.29 1.13 -35.12
N GLU A 98 -15.23 0.28 -34.74
CA GLU A 98 -16.12 -0.36 -35.68
C GLU A 98 -17.11 0.66 -36.30
N ILE A 99 -17.62 1.61 -35.52
CA ILE A 99 -18.42 2.74 -36.00
C ILE A 99 -17.63 3.58 -36.98
N ASP A 100 -16.37 3.93 -36.67
CA ASP A 100 -15.51 4.71 -37.56
C ASP A 100 -15.19 3.97 -38.85
N HIS A 101 -14.96 2.66 -38.78
CA HIS A 101 -14.77 1.82 -39.99
C HIS A 101 -16.00 1.85 -40.88
N LEU A 102 -17.20 1.65 -40.30
CA LEU A 102 -18.46 1.69 -41.03
C LEU A 102 -18.75 3.10 -41.61
N ASN A 103 -18.45 4.18 -40.86
CA ASN A 103 -18.55 5.54 -41.37
C ASN A 103 -17.68 5.76 -42.61
N ASN A 104 -16.42 5.32 -42.57
CA ASN A 104 -15.51 5.43 -43.70
C ASN A 104 -15.99 4.60 -44.91
N GLU A 105 -16.53 3.41 -44.63
CA GLU A 105 -17.10 2.56 -45.69
C GLU A 105 -18.32 3.21 -46.34
N LEU A 106 -19.24 3.75 -45.54
CA LEU A 106 -20.42 4.48 -46.03
C LEU A 106 -20.07 5.73 -46.83
N MET A 107 -18.98 6.43 -46.53
CA MET A 107 -18.52 7.62 -47.25
C MET A 107 -17.96 7.28 -48.67
N ILE A 108 -17.42 6.09 -48.86
CA ILE A 108 -16.78 5.67 -50.11
C ILE A 108 -17.78 4.98 -51.05
N ARG A 109 -18.82 4.34 -50.49
CA ARG A 109 -19.82 3.58 -51.28
C ARG A 109 -20.78 4.51 -52.02
N THR A 110 -21.12 4.14 -53.22
CA THR A 110 -22.08 4.86 -54.07
C THR A 110 -23.32 4.02 -54.45
N ASP A 111 -23.38 2.80 -53.95
CA ASP A 111 -24.43 1.80 -54.23
C ASP A 111 -25.58 1.84 -53.21
N TYR A 112 -26.18 3.00 -53.02
CA TYR A 112 -27.17 3.30 -51.97
C TYR A 112 -28.43 2.42 -51.95
N GLU A 113 -28.72 1.73 -53.02
CA GLU A 113 -29.90 0.85 -53.17
C GLU A 113 -29.55 -0.64 -52.95
N SER A 114 -28.30 -0.97 -52.61
CA SER A 114 -27.88 -2.34 -52.39
C SER A 114 -28.29 -2.88 -51.03
N ASP A 115 -28.60 -4.18 -50.93
CA ASP A 115 -28.86 -4.86 -49.67
C ASP A 115 -27.62 -4.76 -48.70
N GLU A 116 -26.42 -4.74 -49.27
CA GLU A 116 -25.19 -4.58 -48.51
C GLU A 116 -25.11 -3.21 -47.86
N TYR A 117 -25.44 -2.12 -48.57
CA TYR A 117 -25.47 -0.77 -48.00
C TYR A 117 -26.50 -0.67 -46.88
N ALA A 118 -27.69 -1.26 -47.04
CA ALA A 118 -28.72 -1.31 -46.02
C ALA A 118 -28.25 -2.07 -44.75
N ASN A 119 -27.57 -3.21 -44.92
CA ASN A 119 -27.00 -3.98 -43.81
C ASN A 119 -25.91 -3.20 -43.03
N ILE A 120 -25.08 -2.41 -43.73
CA ILE A 120 -24.07 -1.56 -43.08
C ILE A 120 -24.74 -0.46 -42.27
N LEU A 121 -25.80 0.18 -42.77
CA LEU A 121 -26.57 1.18 -42.07
C LEU A 121 -27.23 0.61 -40.81
N ASP A 122 -27.85 -0.57 -40.90
CA ASP A 122 -28.46 -1.22 -39.73
C ASP A 122 -27.43 -1.58 -38.66
N ARG A 123 -26.28 -2.11 -39.07
CA ARG A 123 -25.18 -2.42 -38.15
C ARG A 123 -24.63 -1.16 -37.49
N HIS A 124 -24.43 -0.09 -38.25
CA HIS A 124 -23.99 1.20 -37.76
C HIS A 124 -24.96 1.79 -36.70
N ALA A 125 -26.29 1.77 -37.01
CA ALA A 125 -27.31 2.24 -36.08
C ALA A 125 -27.32 1.43 -34.77
N HIS A 126 -27.25 0.09 -34.89
CA HIS A 126 -27.21 -0.80 -33.72
C HIS A 126 -25.95 -0.57 -32.86
N LEU A 127 -24.78 -0.35 -33.46
CA LEU A 127 -23.56 -0.06 -32.74
C LEU A 127 -23.61 1.31 -32.03
N HIS A 128 -24.20 2.33 -32.68
CA HIS A 128 -24.43 3.63 -32.05
C HIS A 128 -25.39 3.55 -30.87
N GLU A 129 -26.47 2.78 -30.99
CA GLU A 129 -27.38 2.56 -29.86
C GLU A 129 -26.69 1.87 -28.71
N ARG A 130 -25.88 0.81 -28.99
CA ARG A 130 -25.10 0.11 -27.99
C ARG A 130 -24.02 0.99 -27.34
N PHE A 131 -23.32 1.83 -28.11
CA PHE A 131 -22.36 2.80 -27.62
C PHE A 131 -22.98 3.80 -26.65
N ASN A 132 -24.15 4.35 -27.02
CA ASN A 132 -24.88 5.27 -26.15
C ASN A 132 -25.42 4.59 -24.89
N PHE A 133 -25.93 3.35 -25.00
CA PHE A 133 -26.38 2.57 -23.85
C PHE A 133 -25.26 2.30 -22.84
N LEU A 134 -24.04 2.06 -23.32
CA LEU A 134 -22.85 1.88 -22.49
C LEU A 134 -22.26 3.22 -21.98
N GLY A 135 -22.90 4.35 -22.27
CA GLY A 135 -22.48 5.67 -21.78
C GLY A 135 -21.30 6.29 -22.54
N GLY A 136 -21.00 5.83 -23.75
CA GLY A 136 -19.83 6.22 -24.53
C GLY A 136 -19.63 7.75 -24.67
N ALA A 137 -20.71 8.50 -24.85
CA ALA A 137 -20.65 9.98 -24.95
C ALA A 137 -20.16 10.69 -23.68
N SER A 138 -20.17 10.02 -22.51
CA SER A 138 -19.75 10.63 -21.21
C SER A 138 -18.44 10.07 -20.67
N VAL A 139 -17.86 9.08 -21.34
CA VAL A 139 -16.66 8.34 -20.86
C VAL A 139 -15.46 9.27 -20.77
N GLU A 140 -15.17 10.04 -21.81
CA GLU A 140 -14.01 10.95 -21.82
C GLU A 140 -14.07 11.94 -20.65
N GLY A 141 -15.23 12.57 -20.40
CA GLY A 141 -15.41 13.47 -19.27
C GLY A 141 -15.22 12.78 -17.91
N THR A 142 -15.58 11.49 -17.81
CA THR A 142 -15.36 10.70 -16.59
C THR A 142 -13.89 10.39 -16.41
N VAL A 143 -13.18 10.01 -17.48
CA VAL A 143 -11.73 9.76 -17.48
C VAL A 143 -10.98 11.02 -17.07
N GLN A 144 -11.28 12.18 -17.70
CA GLN A 144 -10.67 13.46 -17.38
C GLN A 144 -10.87 13.81 -15.90
N ARG A 145 -12.09 13.68 -15.38
CA ARG A 145 -12.41 13.98 -13.98
C ARG A 145 -11.62 13.13 -13.00
N ILE A 146 -11.42 11.83 -13.26
CA ILE A 146 -10.62 10.93 -12.40
C ILE A 146 -9.14 11.29 -12.50
N LEU A 147 -8.62 11.53 -13.69
CA LEU A 147 -7.21 11.92 -13.88
C LEU A 147 -6.90 13.25 -13.21
N ILE A 148 -7.76 14.27 -13.36
CA ILE A 148 -7.62 15.57 -12.68
C ILE A 148 -7.68 15.37 -11.15
N GLY A 149 -8.60 14.54 -10.65
CA GLY A 149 -8.70 14.20 -9.23
C GLY A 149 -7.43 13.55 -8.69
N LEU A 150 -6.73 12.77 -9.50
CA LEU A 150 -5.44 12.17 -9.17
C LEU A 150 -4.25 13.12 -9.38
N GLY A 151 -4.51 14.41 -9.71
CA GLY A 151 -3.53 15.48 -9.73
C GLY A 151 -2.94 15.81 -11.11
N PHE A 152 -3.44 15.23 -12.21
CA PHE A 152 -3.05 15.63 -13.56
C PHE A 152 -3.66 16.99 -13.90
N GLU A 153 -2.91 17.83 -14.61
CA GLU A 153 -3.41 19.04 -15.23
C GLU A 153 -4.02 18.73 -16.61
N GLU A 154 -4.95 19.54 -17.11
CA GLU A 154 -5.56 19.33 -18.44
C GLU A 154 -4.53 19.19 -19.56
N LYS A 155 -3.44 19.96 -19.51
CA LYS A 155 -2.34 19.87 -20.47
C LYS A 155 -1.59 18.53 -20.43
N ASP A 156 -1.57 17.84 -19.29
CA ASP A 156 -0.87 16.57 -19.09
C ASP A 156 -1.61 15.40 -19.71
N LEU A 157 -2.93 15.54 -19.94
CA LEU A 157 -3.77 14.48 -20.49
C LEU A 157 -3.33 14.02 -21.90
N TYR A 158 -2.76 14.96 -22.67
CA TYR A 158 -2.34 14.74 -24.05
C TYR A 158 -0.83 14.48 -24.18
N ARG A 159 -0.10 14.39 -23.08
CA ARG A 159 1.30 14.03 -23.05
C ARG A 159 1.47 12.53 -22.97
N LEU A 160 2.61 12.02 -23.50
CA LEU A 160 2.92 10.60 -23.46
C LEU A 160 3.16 10.14 -22.01
N VAL A 161 2.66 8.95 -21.66
CA VAL A 161 2.85 8.33 -20.34
C VAL A 161 4.34 8.16 -20.02
N ASP A 162 5.15 7.90 -21.05
CA ASP A 162 6.61 7.68 -20.93
C ASP A 162 7.38 8.92 -20.46
N GLU A 163 6.81 10.10 -20.63
CA GLU A 163 7.43 11.36 -20.16
C GLU A 163 7.29 11.55 -18.64
N PHE A 164 6.49 10.73 -18.00
CA PHE A 164 6.19 10.85 -16.58
C PHE A 164 7.02 9.89 -15.72
N SER A 165 7.30 10.30 -14.48
CA SER A 165 7.96 9.43 -13.52
C SER A 165 7.06 8.24 -13.12
N GLY A 166 7.66 7.14 -12.63
CA GLY A 166 6.93 5.96 -12.20
C GLY A 166 5.76 6.24 -11.24
N GLY A 167 5.88 7.25 -10.37
CA GLY A 167 4.78 7.65 -9.48
C GLY A 167 3.58 8.23 -10.23
N TRP A 168 3.78 8.96 -11.32
CA TRP A 168 2.71 9.44 -12.18
C TRP A 168 2.11 8.32 -13.03
N GLN A 169 2.93 7.41 -13.53
CA GLN A 169 2.45 6.23 -14.25
C GLN A 169 1.57 5.35 -13.34
N MET A 170 1.94 5.21 -12.06
CA MET A 170 1.12 4.51 -11.06
C MET A 170 -0.25 5.19 -10.85
N ARG A 171 -0.33 6.54 -10.94
CA ARG A 171 -1.62 7.25 -10.90
C ARG A 171 -2.49 6.94 -12.11
N VAL A 172 -1.90 6.75 -13.32
CA VAL A 172 -2.64 6.31 -14.52
C VAL A 172 -3.21 4.90 -14.29
N GLU A 173 -2.41 3.98 -13.76
CA GLU A 173 -2.89 2.63 -13.44
C GLU A 173 -4.01 2.64 -12.38
N LEU A 174 -3.86 3.47 -11.35
CA LEU A 174 -4.94 3.68 -10.37
C LEU A 174 -6.21 4.21 -11.06
N ALA A 175 -6.08 5.22 -11.94
CA ALA A 175 -7.22 5.75 -12.71
C ALA A 175 -7.91 4.65 -13.52
N LYS A 176 -7.16 3.79 -14.22
CA LYS A 176 -7.68 2.66 -15.00
C LYS A 176 -8.51 1.69 -14.15
N ILE A 177 -8.04 1.39 -12.94
CA ILE A 177 -8.76 0.50 -12.04
C ILE A 177 -10.04 1.15 -11.51
N LEU A 178 -9.98 2.44 -11.13
CA LEU A 178 -11.15 3.17 -10.66
C LEU A 178 -12.21 3.35 -11.76
N LEU A 179 -11.77 3.54 -13.01
CA LEU A 179 -12.66 3.66 -14.19
C LEU A 179 -13.40 2.37 -14.49
N LYS A 180 -12.78 1.20 -14.28
CA LYS A 180 -13.44 -0.10 -14.46
C LYS A 180 -14.58 -0.34 -13.49
N ASN A 181 -14.63 0.41 -12.38
CA ASN A 181 -15.65 0.32 -11.34
C ASN A 181 -15.98 -1.13 -10.92
N PRO A 182 -14.97 -1.94 -10.52
CA PRO A 182 -15.15 -3.35 -10.23
C PRO A 182 -15.99 -3.59 -8.95
N ASP A 183 -16.53 -4.79 -8.76
CA ASP A 183 -17.28 -5.17 -7.55
C ASP A 183 -16.41 -5.16 -6.28
N CYS A 184 -15.10 -5.36 -6.43
CA CYS A 184 -14.13 -5.30 -5.33
C CYS A 184 -12.85 -4.60 -5.76
N LEU A 185 -12.45 -3.58 -5.02
CA LEU A 185 -11.16 -2.89 -5.15
C LEU A 185 -10.17 -3.45 -4.13
N LEU A 186 -9.01 -3.88 -4.61
CA LEU A 186 -7.87 -4.30 -3.81
C LEU A 186 -6.74 -3.28 -4.03
N LEU A 187 -6.44 -2.47 -3.01
CA LEU A 187 -5.45 -1.38 -3.11
C LEU A 187 -4.29 -1.63 -2.15
N ASP A 188 -3.08 -1.74 -2.70
CA ASP A 188 -1.84 -1.89 -1.94
C ASP A 188 -1.07 -0.57 -1.95
N GLU A 189 -1.06 0.14 -0.80
CA GLU A 189 -0.37 1.42 -0.59
C GLU A 189 -0.68 2.50 -1.66
N PRO A 190 -1.96 2.77 -1.97
CA PRO A 190 -2.32 3.69 -3.06
C PRO A 190 -1.88 5.14 -2.81
N THR A 191 -1.59 5.50 -1.56
CA THR A 191 -1.20 6.87 -1.16
C THR A 191 0.28 7.19 -1.38
N ASN A 192 1.15 6.19 -1.61
CA ASN A 192 2.61 6.38 -1.64
C ASN A 192 3.10 7.39 -2.70
N HIS A 193 2.36 7.55 -3.80
CA HIS A 193 2.75 8.41 -4.91
C HIS A 193 1.81 9.61 -5.09
N LEU A 194 0.86 9.81 -4.16
CA LEU A 194 -0.11 10.88 -4.20
C LEU A 194 0.37 12.08 -3.35
N ASP A 195 0.01 13.27 -3.76
CA ASP A 195 0.08 14.47 -2.92
C ASP A 195 -1.19 14.60 -2.06
N ILE A 196 -1.18 15.54 -1.13
CA ILE A 196 -2.27 15.70 -0.15
C ILE A 196 -3.62 15.93 -0.83
N GLU A 197 -3.66 16.73 -1.90
CA GLU A 197 -4.91 17.04 -2.61
C GLU A 197 -5.46 15.77 -3.30
N SER A 198 -4.59 14.99 -3.96
CA SER A 198 -4.97 13.73 -4.60
C SER A 198 -5.40 12.68 -3.59
N VAL A 199 -4.76 12.61 -2.40
CA VAL A 199 -5.19 11.73 -1.30
C VAL A 199 -6.59 12.10 -0.82
N GLN A 200 -6.87 13.39 -0.57
CA GLN A 200 -8.19 13.84 -0.15
C GLN A 200 -9.27 13.54 -1.20
N TRP A 201 -8.94 13.71 -2.48
CA TRP A 201 -9.85 13.35 -3.56
C TRP A 201 -10.13 11.84 -3.57
N LEU A 202 -9.08 10.99 -3.42
CA LEU A 202 -9.23 9.54 -3.37
C LEU A 202 -10.06 9.09 -2.17
N GLU A 203 -9.90 9.72 -0.99
CA GLU A 203 -10.73 9.48 0.19
C GLU A 203 -12.22 9.71 -0.12
N LEU A 204 -12.54 10.83 -0.74
CA LEU A 204 -13.93 11.17 -1.13
C LEU A 204 -14.47 10.19 -2.18
N PHE A 205 -13.65 9.80 -3.15
CA PHE A 205 -14.01 8.81 -4.16
C PHE A 205 -14.34 7.46 -3.51
N LEU A 206 -13.42 6.94 -2.68
CA LEU A 206 -13.58 5.65 -2.02
C LEU A 206 -14.75 5.64 -1.04
N LYS A 207 -15.05 6.74 -0.37
CA LYS A 207 -16.22 6.88 0.51
C LYS A 207 -17.53 6.67 -0.24
N ASN A 208 -17.62 7.13 -1.48
CA ASN A 208 -18.81 7.03 -2.33
C ASN A 208 -18.81 5.80 -3.24
N TYR A 209 -17.74 5.00 -3.20
CA TYR A 209 -17.61 3.79 -4.00
C TYR A 209 -18.66 2.75 -3.59
N GLU A 210 -19.36 2.13 -4.54
CA GLU A 210 -20.47 1.20 -4.23
C GLU A 210 -20.01 -0.25 -4.02
N GLY A 211 -18.88 -0.65 -4.62
CA GLY A 211 -18.28 -1.98 -4.47
C GLY A 211 -17.59 -2.19 -3.11
N ALA A 212 -17.05 -3.36 -2.88
CA ALA A 212 -16.19 -3.67 -1.74
C ALA A 212 -14.80 -3.03 -1.89
N LEU A 213 -14.14 -2.76 -0.76
CA LEU A 213 -12.79 -2.24 -0.70
C LEU A 213 -11.95 -3.06 0.28
N VAL A 214 -10.77 -3.49 -0.16
CA VAL A 214 -9.70 -3.99 0.71
C VAL A 214 -8.47 -3.11 0.51
N LEU A 215 -8.04 -2.48 1.58
CA LEU A 215 -7.02 -1.45 1.57
C LEU A 215 -5.85 -1.81 2.48
N ILE A 216 -4.64 -1.77 1.95
CA ILE A 216 -3.41 -1.73 2.74
C ILE A 216 -2.88 -0.31 2.68
N SER A 217 -2.61 0.31 3.82
CA SER A 217 -1.94 1.60 3.89
C SER A 217 -1.14 1.78 5.18
N HIS A 218 -0.04 2.52 5.08
CA HIS A 218 0.71 3.01 6.24
C HIS A 218 0.13 4.34 6.77
N ASP A 219 -0.74 4.99 6.03
CA ASP A 219 -1.45 6.19 6.47
C ASP A 219 -2.66 5.81 7.34
N LYS A 220 -2.53 6.08 8.65
CA LYS A 220 -3.55 5.76 9.64
C LYS A 220 -4.83 6.60 9.46
N ALA A 221 -4.68 7.86 9.04
CA ALA A 221 -5.83 8.74 8.82
C ALA A 221 -6.62 8.26 7.60
N PHE A 222 -5.92 7.88 6.55
CA PHE A 222 -6.54 7.33 5.34
C PHE A 222 -7.31 6.02 5.65
N LEU A 223 -6.70 5.10 6.43
CA LEU A 223 -7.39 3.87 6.88
C LEU A 223 -8.67 4.18 7.67
N ASP A 224 -8.61 5.12 8.62
CA ASP A 224 -9.78 5.46 9.45
C ASP A 224 -10.93 6.06 8.64
N ILE A 225 -10.62 6.83 7.58
CA ILE A 225 -11.62 7.47 6.72
C ILE A 225 -12.21 6.47 5.72
N ALA A 226 -11.35 5.64 5.12
CA ALA A 226 -11.73 4.75 4.01
C ALA A 226 -12.30 3.40 4.48
N THR A 227 -12.06 2.97 5.74
CA THR A 227 -12.43 1.63 6.20
C THR A 227 -13.27 1.65 7.47
N ASN A 228 -14.13 0.63 7.62
CA ASN A 228 -15.00 0.43 8.79
C ASN A 228 -14.86 -0.98 9.41
N ARG A 229 -14.04 -1.84 8.81
CA ARG A 229 -13.68 -3.17 9.26
C ARG A 229 -12.18 -3.34 9.12
N THR A 230 -11.53 -3.91 10.13
CA THR A 230 -10.07 -4.11 10.12
C THR A 230 -9.76 -5.59 10.27
N ILE A 231 -8.97 -6.13 9.35
CA ILE A 231 -8.46 -7.51 9.42
C ILE A 231 -6.97 -7.45 9.70
N GLU A 232 -6.55 -8.01 10.83
CA GLU A 232 -5.14 -8.14 11.19
C GLU A 232 -4.63 -9.51 10.78
N ILE A 233 -3.50 -9.54 10.03
CA ILE A 233 -2.75 -10.76 9.76
C ILE A 233 -1.69 -10.90 10.85
N THR A 234 -1.76 -12.00 11.60
CA THR A 234 -0.82 -12.29 12.68
C THR A 234 -0.59 -13.80 12.80
N ASN A 235 0.65 -14.22 13.02
CA ASN A 235 1.07 -15.63 13.21
C ASN A 235 0.48 -16.64 12.21
N GLY A 236 0.43 -16.26 10.92
CA GLY A 236 -0.15 -17.10 9.87
C GLY A 236 -1.68 -17.17 9.86
N GLY A 237 -2.35 -16.55 10.83
CA GLY A 237 -3.81 -16.44 10.91
C GLY A 237 -4.32 -15.04 10.68
N ILE A 238 -5.65 -14.86 10.85
CA ILE A 238 -6.31 -13.55 10.78
C ILE A 238 -7.12 -13.30 12.04
N GLU A 239 -7.15 -12.03 12.45
CA GLU A 239 -8.13 -11.53 13.43
C GLU A 239 -9.00 -10.47 12.78
N ASP A 240 -10.31 -10.63 12.91
CA ASP A 240 -11.31 -9.76 12.31
C ASP A 240 -11.95 -8.83 13.37
N TYR A 241 -11.91 -7.53 13.09
CA TYR A 241 -12.43 -6.46 13.93
C TYR A 241 -13.44 -5.66 13.13
N ASN A 242 -14.69 -5.69 13.55
CA ASN A 242 -15.77 -4.93 12.89
C ASN A 242 -15.77 -3.46 13.34
N CYS A 243 -14.63 -2.80 13.16
CA CYS A 243 -14.43 -1.41 13.53
C CYS A 243 -13.33 -0.75 12.69
N SER A 244 -13.26 0.61 12.73
CA SER A 244 -12.22 1.39 12.06
C SER A 244 -10.85 1.18 12.72
N TYR A 245 -9.78 1.59 12.02
CA TYR A 245 -8.41 1.37 12.44
C TYR A 245 -8.08 1.91 13.84
N SER A 246 -8.51 3.13 14.17
CA SER A 246 -8.25 3.71 15.50
C SER A 246 -8.95 2.94 16.62
N LYS A 247 -10.16 2.44 16.40
CA LYS A 247 -10.88 1.60 17.37
C LYS A 247 -10.23 0.22 17.48
N TYR A 248 -9.82 -0.36 16.35
CA TYR A 248 -9.07 -1.60 16.33
C TYR A 248 -7.84 -1.55 17.25
N LEU A 249 -7.05 -0.47 17.21
CA LEU A 249 -5.88 -0.35 18.08
C LEU A 249 -6.22 -0.48 19.57
N VAL A 250 -7.37 0.03 20.00
CA VAL A 250 -7.86 -0.06 21.38
C VAL A 250 -8.38 -1.49 21.66
N GLU A 251 -9.21 -2.02 20.78
CA GLU A 251 -9.79 -3.36 20.95
C GLU A 251 -8.71 -4.45 20.93
N ARG A 252 -7.69 -4.30 20.09
CA ARG A 252 -6.54 -5.18 20.03
C ARG A 252 -5.82 -5.29 21.37
N ILE A 253 -5.57 -4.15 22.04
CA ILE A 253 -4.92 -4.12 23.36
C ILE A 253 -5.82 -4.85 24.38
N GLN A 254 -7.12 -4.54 24.41
CA GLN A 254 -8.06 -5.16 25.32
C GLN A 254 -8.15 -6.67 25.11
N ARG A 255 -8.24 -7.13 23.85
CA ARG A 255 -8.30 -8.56 23.51
C ARG A 255 -7.03 -9.29 23.96
N ARG A 256 -5.87 -8.69 23.70
CA ARG A 256 -4.58 -9.24 24.17
C ARG A 256 -4.48 -9.34 25.69
N ASP A 257 -4.94 -8.34 26.42
CA ASP A 257 -4.95 -8.38 27.88
C ASP A 257 -5.88 -9.49 28.41
N LEU A 258 -7.04 -9.71 27.77
CA LEU A 258 -7.94 -10.81 28.08
C LEU A 258 -7.28 -12.18 27.83
N VAL A 259 -6.61 -12.34 26.69
CA VAL A 259 -5.87 -13.59 26.36
C VAL A 259 -4.75 -13.84 27.37
N LYS A 260 -3.97 -12.80 27.76
CA LYS A 260 -2.93 -12.91 28.79
C LYS A 260 -3.52 -13.32 30.15
N GLN A 261 -4.65 -12.75 30.54
CA GLN A 261 -5.33 -13.13 31.77
C GLN A 261 -5.86 -14.58 31.73
N ALA A 262 -6.46 -14.97 30.61
CA ALA A 262 -6.95 -16.34 30.39
C ALA A 262 -5.78 -17.35 30.46
N TYR A 263 -4.67 -17.06 29.78
CA TYR A 263 -3.43 -17.85 29.85
C TYR A 263 -2.93 -17.99 31.30
N ALA A 264 -2.78 -16.87 32.01
CA ALA A 264 -2.30 -16.88 33.38
C ALA A 264 -3.22 -17.70 34.32
N ASN A 265 -4.52 -17.65 34.09
CA ASN A 265 -5.50 -18.47 34.85
C ASN A 265 -5.36 -19.95 34.47
N GLN A 266 -5.27 -20.29 33.19
CA GLN A 266 -5.06 -21.66 32.72
C GLN A 266 -3.76 -22.25 33.28
N GLN A 267 -2.64 -21.50 33.24
CA GLN A 267 -1.37 -21.96 33.80
C GLN A 267 -1.46 -22.24 35.32
N LYS A 268 -2.18 -21.39 36.07
CA LYS A 268 -2.45 -21.64 37.51
C LYS A 268 -3.25 -22.92 37.74
N GLU A 269 -4.24 -23.21 36.91
CA GLU A 269 -5.03 -24.45 37.02
C GLU A 269 -4.23 -25.69 36.64
N ILE A 270 -3.40 -25.57 35.58
CA ILE A 270 -2.47 -26.65 35.16
C ILE A 270 -1.51 -26.94 36.30
N ALA A 271 -0.82 -25.92 36.84
CA ALA A 271 0.13 -26.08 37.92
C ALA A 271 -0.49 -26.72 39.19
N LYS A 272 -1.70 -26.31 39.59
CA LYS A 272 -2.43 -26.93 40.72
C LYS A 272 -2.75 -28.40 40.45
N THR A 273 -3.10 -28.72 39.21
CA THR A 273 -3.42 -30.10 38.82
C THR A 273 -2.19 -30.96 38.77
N GLU A 274 -1.06 -30.44 38.28
CA GLU A 274 0.24 -31.10 38.28
C GLU A 274 0.74 -31.33 39.72
N GLU A 275 0.64 -30.34 40.59
CA GLU A 275 1.00 -30.48 42.02
C GLU A 275 0.15 -31.56 42.70
N PHE A 276 -1.15 -31.62 42.38
CA PHE A 276 -2.01 -32.70 42.90
C PHE A 276 -1.57 -34.08 42.41
N ILE A 277 -1.24 -34.21 41.11
CA ILE A 277 -0.79 -35.46 40.54
C ILE A 277 0.53 -35.91 41.19
N GLU A 278 1.48 -35.00 41.34
CA GLU A 278 2.79 -35.29 41.94
C GLU A 278 2.66 -35.72 43.39
N ARG A 279 1.86 -34.99 44.21
CA ARG A 279 1.65 -35.28 45.64
C ARG A 279 0.95 -36.63 45.88
N PHE A 280 0.07 -37.06 44.97
CA PHE A 280 -0.76 -38.26 45.16
C PHE A 280 -0.42 -39.44 44.23
N ARG A 281 0.59 -39.32 43.34
CA ARG A 281 0.99 -40.34 42.38
C ARG A 281 1.36 -41.65 43.04
N SER A 282 1.95 -41.62 44.23
CA SER A 282 2.42 -42.79 44.97
C SER A 282 1.31 -43.47 45.84
N LYS A 283 0.12 -42.86 45.98
CA LYS A 283 -0.93 -43.35 46.83
C LYS A 283 -1.92 -44.24 46.08
N ALA A 284 -1.90 -45.56 46.29
CA ALA A 284 -2.69 -46.54 45.57
C ALA A 284 -4.23 -46.27 45.66
N ASN A 285 -4.73 -45.76 46.80
CA ASN A 285 -6.14 -45.45 47.02
C ASN A 285 -6.62 -44.24 46.21
N LEU A 286 -5.72 -43.44 45.66
CA LEU A 286 -6.06 -42.27 44.84
C LEU A 286 -5.67 -42.43 43.36
N ALA A 287 -5.16 -43.60 42.96
CA ALA A 287 -4.67 -43.86 41.58
C ALA A 287 -5.73 -43.53 40.52
N SER A 288 -6.97 -43.88 40.70
CA SER A 288 -8.06 -43.57 39.75
C SER A 288 -8.29 -42.06 39.60
N ARG A 289 -8.22 -41.28 40.70
CA ARG A 289 -8.35 -39.83 40.67
C ARG A 289 -7.17 -39.17 40.00
N VAL A 290 -5.96 -39.64 40.24
CA VAL A 290 -4.75 -39.16 39.59
C VAL A 290 -4.80 -39.41 38.08
N GLN A 291 -5.20 -40.61 37.64
CA GLN A 291 -5.37 -40.93 36.23
C GLN A 291 -6.44 -40.07 35.54
N SER A 292 -7.56 -39.79 36.24
CA SER A 292 -8.58 -38.89 35.73
C SER A 292 -8.07 -37.48 35.53
N ARG A 293 -7.21 -36.96 36.43
CA ARG A 293 -6.58 -35.63 36.31
C ARG A 293 -5.55 -35.56 35.21
N ILE A 294 -4.75 -36.62 34.99
CA ILE A 294 -3.85 -36.72 33.86
C ILE A 294 -4.60 -36.64 32.53
N LYS A 295 -5.67 -37.47 32.39
CA LYS A 295 -6.53 -37.43 31.19
C LYS A 295 -7.21 -36.06 30.96
N MET A 296 -7.47 -35.32 32.03
CA MET A 296 -8.02 -33.98 31.95
C MET A 296 -6.96 -32.99 31.43
N LEU A 297 -5.72 -33.08 31.93
CA LEU A 297 -4.60 -32.25 31.43
C LEU A 297 -4.29 -32.53 29.95
N ASP A 298 -4.32 -33.79 29.52
CA ASP A 298 -4.06 -34.18 28.14
C ASP A 298 -5.13 -33.66 27.16
N LYS A 299 -6.34 -33.31 27.67
CA LYS A 299 -7.44 -32.77 26.87
C LYS A 299 -7.55 -31.26 26.89
N ILE A 300 -6.71 -30.59 27.67
CA ILE A 300 -6.73 -29.10 27.74
C ILE A 300 -6.07 -28.56 26.48
N ASP A 301 -6.83 -27.83 25.66
CA ASP A 301 -6.29 -27.00 24.61
C ASP A 301 -5.50 -25.86 25.26
N ARG A 302 -4.19 -25.90 25.10
CA ARG A 302 -3.31 -24.90 25.71
C ARG A 302 -3.44 -23.59 24.93
N ILE A 303 -3.72 -22.51 25.66
CA ILE A 303 -3.70 -21.17 25.09
C ILE A 303 -2.24 -20.83 24.77
N GLU A 304 -1.95 -20.54 23.52
CA GLU A 304 -0.66 -20.04 23.09
C GLU A 304 -0.67 -18.51 23.20
N LEU A 305 0.28 -17.96 23.91
CA LEU A 305 0.48 -16.51 23.88
C LEU A 305 1.29 -16.18 22.63
N GLU A 306 0.81 -15.20 21.88
CA GLU A 306 1.66 -14.55 20.88
C GLU A 306 2.95 -14.09 21.54
N GLU A 307 4.09 -14.51 21.01
CA GLU A 307 5.36 -13.92 21.41
C GLU A 307 5.29 -12.43 21.12
N GLU A 308 5.30 -11.63 22.16
CA GLU A 308 5.46 -10.18 21.98
C GLU A 308 6.81 -9.96 21.32
N ASP A 309 6.78 -9.71 20.04
CA ASP A 309 7.94 -9.15 19.37
C ASP A 309 8.12 -7.70 19.89
N ASN A 310 8.71 -7.63 21.06
CA ASN A 310 9.15 -6.38 21.69
C ASN A 310 10.47 -5.89 21.07
N SER A 311 10.86 -6.43 19.91
CA SER A 311 12.01 -5.97 19.15
C SER A 311 11.74 -4.54 18.64
N ALA A 312 11.84 -3.59 19.52
CA ALA A 312 11.88 -2.19 19.16
C ALA A 312 13.33 -1.80 18.90
N ILE A 313 13.55 -1.06 17.82
CA ILE A 313 14.85 -0.43 17.58
C ILE A 313 15.19 0.45 18.81
N ASN A 314 16.13 -0.03 19.63
CA ASN A 314 16.57 0.69 20.81
C ASN A 314 17.92 1.34 20.53
N PHE A 315 17.85 2.50 19.91
CA PHE A 315 19.03 3.25 19.51
C PHE A 315 18.96 4.68 20.06
N ARG A 316 20.08 5.17 20.59
CA ARG A 316 20.23 6.54 21.04
C ARG A 316 21.38 7.18 20.28
N PHE A 317 21.08 8.24 19.53
CA PHE A 317 22.13 9.02 18.88
C PHE A 317 23.08 9.63 19.91
N PRO A 318 24.39 9.59 19.65
CA PRO A 318 25.33 10.33 20.49
C PRO A 318 24.98 11.83 20.48
N PRO A 319 25.22 12.57 21.57
CA PRO A 319 24.94 13.99 21.61
C PRO A 319 25.78 14.71 20.55
N ALA A 320 25.13 15.42 19.65
CA ALA A 320 25.78 16.24 18.66
C ALA A 320 26.40 17.50 19.31
N PRO A 321 27.49 18.05 18.77
CA PRO A 321 28.01 19.35 19.18
C PRO A 321 26.89 20.40 19.12
N ARG A 322 26.86 21.31 20.08
CA ARG A 322 25.83 22.35 20.14
C ARG A 322 26.01 23.32 18.97
N SER A 323 25.08 23.33 18.04
CA SER A 323 25.04 24.29 16.94
C SER A 323 24.69 25.72 17.39
N GLY A 324 24.93 26.71 16.55
CA GLY A 324 24.40 28.06 16.70
C GLY A 324 22.87 28.08 16.81
N LEU A 325 22.27 29.23 17.10
CA LEU A 325 20.81 29.40 17.12
C LEU A 325 20.24 29.24 15.71
N MET A 326 20.86 29.92 14.73
CA MET A 326 20.55 29.78 13.32
C MET A 326 21.23 28.51 12.78
N VAL A 327 20.45 27.60 12.22
CA VAL A 327 20.94 26.33 11.67
C VAL A 327 21.09 26.46 10.15
N ILE A 328 20.08 26.98 9.48
CA ILE A 328 20.08 27.22 8.04
C ILE A 328 19.33 28.53 7.78
N GLU A 329 19.87 29.34 6.91
CA GLU A 329 19.24 30.57 6.39
C GLU A 329 19.34 30.55 4.86
N SER A 330 18.26 30.80 4.18
CA SER A 330 18.14 30.87 2.72
C SER A 330 17.64 32.23 2.33
N ALA A 331 18.28 32.85 1.34
CA ALA A 331 17.89 34.11 0.73
C ALA A 331 17.92 33.98 -0.80
N ASP A 332 16.79 34.30 -1.43
CA ASP A 332 16.56 34.26 -2.87
C ASP A 332 16.97 32.92 -3.51
N LEU A 333 16.60 31.81 -2.85
CA LEU A 333 16.95 30.46 -3.31
C LEU A 333 16.20 30.14 -4.60
N GLN A 334 16.95 29.96 -5.69
CA GLN A 334 16.41 29.66 -6.99
C GLN A 334 17.02 28.38 -7.58
N LYS A 335 16.23 27.66 -8.35
CA LYS A 335 16.67 26.47 -9.08
C LYS A 335 15.87 26.29 -10.35
N SER A 336 16.58 26.08 -11.44
CA SER A 336 16.00 25.77 -12.74
C SER A 336 16.59 24.48 -13.31
N TYR A 337 15.79 23.72 -14.04
CA TYR A 337 16.19 22.57 -14.84
C TYR A 337 15.81 22.86 -16.30
N GLY A 338 16.80 23.24 -17.11
CA GLY A 338 16.56 23.73 -18.47
C GLY A 338 15.65 24.97 -18.45
N SER A 339 14.51 24.90 -19.13
CA SER A 339 13.52 26.00 -19.18
C SER A 339 12.56 26.03 -17.99
N LYS A 340 12.57 24.98 -17.13
CA LYS A 340 11.63 24.86 -16.01
C LYS A 340 12.21 25.49 -14.74
N HIS A 341 11.65 26.60 -14.29
CA HIS A 341 11.95 27.21 -13.00
C HIS A 341 11.19 26.47 -11.88
N VAL A 342 11.93 25.76 -11.02
CA VAL A 342 11.38 24.92 -9.95
C VAL A 342 11.28 25.71 -8.64
N LEU A 343 12.35 26.41 -8.25
CA LEU A 343 12.35 27.30 -7.08
C LEU A 343 12.55 28.74 -7.59
N LYS A 344 11.73 29.67 -7.10
CA LYS A 344 11.61 31.02 -7.65
C LYS A 344 11.85 32.08 -6.57
N GLY A 345 13.03 32.04 -5.93
CA GLY A 345 13.36 33.00 -4.88
C GLY A 345 12.67 32.69 -3.56
N ILE A 346 13.15 31.64 -2.85
CA ILE A 346 12.56 31.20 -1.58
C ILE A 346 13.46 31.66 -0.42
N ASP A 347 12.85 32.42 0.51
CA ASP A 347 13.49 32.89 1.73
C ASP A 347 12.91 32.13 2.93
N PHE A 348 13.77 31.51 3.73
CA PHE A 348 13.37 30.92 5.00
C PHE A 348 14.55 30.73 5.93
N SER A 349 14.25 30.54 7.21
CA SER A 349 15.25 30.26 8.22
C SER A 349 14.83 29.12 9.14
N ILE A 350 15.80 28.30 9.54
CA ILE A 350 15.59 27.18 10.46
C ILE A 350 16.43 27.40 11.70
N GLU A 351 15.78 27.57 12.84
CA GLU A 351 16.41 27.68 14.14
C GLU A 351 16.63 26.29 14.77
N ARG A 352 17.64 26.19 15.64
CA ARG A 352 17.90 24.97 16.40
C ARG A 352 16.69 24.51 17.21
N GLY A 353 16.35 23.21 17.06
CA GLY A 353 15.22 22.59 17.73
C GLY A 353 13.87 22.76 17.03
N ARG A 354 13.81 23.55 15.96
CA ARG A 354 12.62 23.66 15.12
C ARG A 354 12.50 22.45 14.21
N LYS A 355 11.26 22.05 13.96
CA LYS A 355 10.90 21.03 12.96
C LYS A 355 10.14 21.75 11.86
N MET A 356 10.60 21.61 10.62
CA MET A 356 9.98 22.21 9.44
C MET A 356 9.54 21.12 8.49
N ALA A 357 8.34 21.25 7.91
CA ALA A 357 7.82 20.38 6.87
C ALA A 357 7.67 21.16 5.56
N PHE A 358 8.18 20.61 4.47
CA PHE A 358 7.92 21.10 3.12
C PHE A 358 6.67 20.41 2.56
N VAL A 359 5.61 21.20 2.32
CA VAL A 359 4.32 20.72 1.82
C VAL A 359 4.03 21.38 0.48
N GLY A 360 3.41 20.66 -0.43
CA GLY A 360 3.04 21.15 -1.77
C GLY A 360 2.77 19.99 -2.72
N LYS A 361 2.33 20.30 -3.94
CA LYS A 361 2.06 19.32 -5.00
C LYS A 361 3.32 18.59 -5.44
N ASN A 362 3.14 17.46 -6.10
CA ASN A 362 4.25 16.74 -6.68
C ASN A 362 4.84 17.55 -7.87
N GLY A 363 6.18 17.63 -7.92
CA GLY A 363 6.91 18.42 -8.93
C GLY A 363 7.17 19.88 -8.55
N GLU A 364 6.69 20.38 -7.39
CA GLU A 364 6.95 21.76 -6.91
C GLU A 364 8.32 21.99 -6.27
N GLY A 365 9.19 20.98 -6.28
CA GLY A 365 10.58 21.15 -5.86
C GLY A 365 10.87 20.86 -4.38
N LYS A 366 9.98 20.20 -3.63
CA LYS A 366 10.22 19.79 -2.22
C LYS A 366 11.52 19.02 -2.04
N THR A 367 11.71 17.97 -2.85
CA THR A 367 12.92 17.14 -2.84
C THR A 367 14.15 17.92 -3.34
N THR A 368 13.97 18.80 -4.33
CA THR A 368 15.02 19.68 -4.84
C THR A 368 15.51 20.62 -3.75
N CYS A 369 14.61 21.24 -3.00
CA CYS A 369 14.96 22.09 -1.87
C CYS A 369 15.74 21.31 -0.81
N ALA A 370 15.29 20.12 -0.42
CA ALA A 370 16.00 19.27 0.54
C ALA A 370 17.41 18.87 0.07
N LYS A 371 17.57 18.53 -1.23
CA LYS A 371 18.88 18.22 -1.84
C LYS A 371 19.82 19.42 -1.86
N ILE A 372 19.31 20.62 -2.13
CA ILE A 372 20.09 21.86 -2.07
C ILE A 372 20.59 22.12 -0.65
N LEU A 373 19.72 22.00 0.36
CA LEU A 373 20.09 22.16 1.76
C LEU A 373 21.13 21.12 2.20
N ALA A 374 21.09 19.93 1.62
CA ALA A 374 22.07 18.87 1.84
C ALA A 374 23.39 19.09 1.08
N GLY A 375 23.48 20.11 0.23
CA GLY A 375 24.67 20.37 -0.58
C GLY A 375 24.86 19.40 -1.76
N VAL A 376 23.82 18.66 -2.15
CA VAL A 376 23.86 17.65 -3.24
C VAL A 376 23.59 18.30 -4.61
N GLU A 377 22.74 19.35 -4.64
CA GLU A 377 22.31 20.00 -5.88
C GLU A 377 22.82 21.45 -5.96
N PRO A 378 23.31 21.91 -7.15
CA PRO A 378 23.66 23.30 -7.36
C PRO A 378 22.41 24.19 -7.41
N TYR A 379 22.55 25.44 -6.97
CA TYR A 379 21.45 26.41 -6.86
C TYR A 379 21.94 27.82 -7.13
N GLU A 380 21.02 28.76 -7.32
CA GLU A 380 21.26 30.20 -7.38
C GLU A 380 20.68 30.83 -6.10
N GLY A 381 21.22 32.01 -5.70
CA GLY A 381 20.91 32.63 -4.42
C GLY A 381 21.91 32.28 -3.33
N THR A 382 21.48 32.40 -2.07
CA THR A 382 22.35 32.17 -0.90
C THR A 382 21.73 31.18 0.07
N VAL A 383 22.51 30.17 0.46
CA VAL A 383 22.18 29.27 1.57
C VAL A 383 23.34 29.29 2.56
N THR A 384 23.09 29.76 3.78
CA THR A 384 24.08 29.84 4.85
C THR A 384 23.81 28.76 5.88
N ILE A 385 24.81 27.91 6.11
CA ILE A 385 24.78 26.89 7.17
C ILE A 385 25.42 27.47 8.42
N GLY A 386 24.72 27.36 9.54
CA GLY A 386 25.17 27.90 10.82
C GLY A 386 26.42 27.22 11.38
N HIS A 387 27.06 27.86 12.36
CA HIS A 387 28.27 27.33 12.99
C HIS A 387 28.00 26.01 13.70
N ASN A 388 28.91 25.04 13.56
CA ASN A 388 28.83 23.69 14.15
C ASN A 388 27.57 22.90 13.74
N VAL A 389 27.06 23.12 12.54
CA VAL A 389 25.94 22.36 11.98
C VAL A 389 26.48 21.22 11.11
N ALA A 390 26.17 19.99 11.44
CA ALA A 390 26.38 18.83 10.58
C ALA A 390 25.04 18.44 9.95
N ILE A 391 25.01 18.26 8.63
CA ILE A 391 23.80 17.92 7.87
C ILE A 391 23.84 16.43 7.53
N GLY A 392 22.79 15.70 7.92
CA GLY A 392 22.51 14.35 7.46
C GLY A 392 21.35 14.39 6.47
N TYR A 393 21.50 13.78 5.30
CA TYR A 393 20.45 13.67 4.30
C TYR A 393 20.04 12.21 4.11
N PHE A 394 18.75 11.94 4.26
CA PHE A 394 18.16 10.63 3.98
C PHE A 394 17.27 10.74 2.74
N ALA A 395 17.68 10.07 1.64
CA ALA A 395 16.98 10.14 0.36
C ALA A 395 15.77 9.19 0.34
N GLN A 396 14.77 9.51 -0.49
CA GLN A 396 13.58 8.68 -0.69
C GLN A 396 13.93 7.30 -1.28
N GLN A 397 14.91 7.23 -2.18
CA GLN A 397 15.40 6.01 -2.84
C GLN A 397 16.81 5.65 -2.34
N GLN A 398 16.98 5.61 -1.01
CA GLN A 398 18.28 5.32 -0.42
C GLN A 398 18.83 3.95 -0.84
N ALA A 399 17.97 2.96 -1.06
CA ALA A 399 18.36 1.63 -1.48
C ALA A 399 19.07 1.60 -2.85
N GLU A 400 18.72 2.50 -3.76
CA GLU A 400 19.34 2.59 -5.09
C GLU A 400 20.77 3.14 -5.05
N THR A 401 21.13 3.83 -3.96
CA THR A 401 22.49 4.38 -3.77
C THR A 401 23.44 3.39 -3.10
N LEU A 402 22.93 2.27 -2.61
CA LEU A 402 23.72 1.23 -1.96
C LEU A 402 24.27 0.25 -3.00
N ASP A 403 25.54 -0.16 -2.84
CA ASP A 403 26.13 -1.20 -3.66
C ASP A 403 25.58 -2.57 -3.25
N GLY A 404 24.76 -3.17 -4.10
CA GLY A 404 24.13 -4.47 -3.87
C GLY A 404 25.10 -5.66 -3.74
N ASN A 405 26.40 -5.47 -4.09
CA ASN A 405 27.42 -6.50 -3.94
C ASN A 405 28.10 -6.48 -2.57
N ARG A 406 27.80 -5.51 -1.71
CA ARG A 406 28.36 -5.36 -0.39
C ARG A 406 27.42 -5.89 0.69
N THR A 407 27.99 -6.45 1.74
CA THR A 407 27.23 -6.81 2.93
C THR A 407 26.80 -5.58 3.70
N VAL A 408 25.76 -5.71 4.51
CA VAL A 408 25.30 -4.63 5.42
C VAL A 408 26.43 -4.17 6.35
N PHE A 409 27.23 -5.11 6.83
CA PHE A 409 28.37 -4.80 7.69
C PHE A 409 29.41 -3.96 6.96
N GLU A 410 29.83 -4.34 5.75
CA GLU A 410 30.81 -3.61 4.95
C GLU A 410 30.32 -2.20 4.62
N THR A 411 29.06 -2.04 4.26
CA THR A 411 28.45 -0.74 3.96
C THR A 411 28.52 0.21 5.16
N VAL A 412 28.29 -0.31 6.37
CA VAL A 412 28.38 0.52 7.60
C VAL A 412 29.82 0.76 8.01
N ASP A 413 30.74 -0.22 7.80
CA ASP A 413 32.17 -0.05 8.14
C ASP A 413 32.86 1.02 7.30
N ASP A 414 32.47 1.19 6.04
CA ASP A 414 33.01 2.23 5.15
C ASP A 414 32.77 3.65 5.67
N VAL A 415 31.65 3.90 6.34
CA VAL A 415 31.31 5.22 6.88
C VAL A 415 31.63 5.36 8.36
N ALA A 416 31.89 4.25 9.05
CA ALA A 416 32.17 4.25 10.47
C ALA A 416 33.57 4.81 10.78
N THR A 417 33.67 5.77 11.69
CA THR A 417 34.91 6.39 12.11
C THR A 417 35.14 6.21 13.62
N GLY A 418 36.43 6.11 14.03
CA GLY A 418 36.82 6.05 15.43
C GLY A 418 36.20 4.87 16.20
N GLU A 419 35.66 5.15 17.41
CA GLU A 419 35.06 4.12 18.27
C GLU A 419 33.81 3.44 17.67
N MET A 420 33.15 4.06 16.69
CA MET A 420 31.97 3.44 16.08
C MET A 420 32.30 2.15 15.34
N ARG A 421 33.52 2.03 14.79
CA ARG A 421 33.97 0.83 14.09
C ARG A 421 33.92 -0.43 14.96
N THR A 422 34.24 -0.29 16.23
CA THR A 422 34.18 -1.42 17.19
C THR A 422 32.75 -1.77 17.62
N LYS A 423 31.79 -0.87 17.39
CA LYS A 423 30.39 -0.98 17.84
C LYS A 423 29.42 -1.34 16.70
N ILE A 424 29.91 -1.54 15.45
CA ILE A 424 29.05 -1.78 14.27
C ILE A 424 28.09 -2.94 14.50
N ARG A 425 28.57 -4.09 15.01
CA ARG A 425 27.71 -5.25 15.26
C ARG A 425 26.62 -4.98 16.29
N ALA A 426 26.94 -4.22 17.34
CA ALA A 426 25.96 -3.82 18.35
C ALA A 426 24.94 -2.84 17.76
N LEU A 427 25.39 -1.92 16.89
CA LEU A 427 24.52 -1.01 16.16
C LEU A 427 23.56 -1.78 15.23
N LEU A 428 24.08 -2.70 14.41
CA LEU A 428 23.28 -3.52 13.51
C LEU A 428 22.27 -4.37 14.29
N GLY A 429 22.70 -4.99 15.42
CA GLY A 429 21.78 -5.69 16.32
C GLY A 429 20.69 -4.79 16.89
N ALA A 430 21.00 -3.53 17.24
CA ALA A 430 19.98 -2.55 17.67
C ALA A 430 18.98 -2.19 16.57
N PHE A 431 19.38 -2.33 15.29
CA PHE A 431 18.52 -2.19 14.11
C PHE A 431 17.90 -3.54 13.68
N LEU A 432 17.97 -4.56 14.52
CA LEU A 432 17.35 -5.88 14.31
C LEU A 432 17.95 -6.71 13.16
N PHE A 433 19.17 -6.41 12.76
CA PHE A 433 19.92 -7.32 11.89
C PHE A 433 20.45 -8.49 12.71
N SER A 434 20.23 -9.72 12.26
CA SER A 434 20.70 -10.98 12.87
C SER A 434 22.07 -11.39 12.37
#